data_1f810a331bcf1edcc72dfcd79bb38cfc
#
_entry.id   1f810a331bcf1edcc72dfcd79bb38cfc
#
_cell.length_a   1.000
_cell.length_b   1.000
_cell.length_c   1.000
_cell.angle_alpha   90.00
_cell.angle_beta   90.00
_cell.angle_gamma   90.00
#
_symmetry.space_group_name_H-M   'P 1'
#
loop_
_entity.id
_entity.type
_entity.pdbx_description
1 polymer ?
#
loop_
_entity_poly.entity_id
_entity_poly.type
_entity_poly.pdbx_seq_one_letter_code
_entity_poly.pdbx_strand_id
1 'polypeptide(L)'
;MNKQTDKIIQSESSTSLSTVVGGSDVICSLATQPGGAIGVIRVSGDEAIEITEKVFRSVRGRHLQNAKGNTLYYGEILDKEGNTIDDVLVSVFRAPHSYTGEDSTEISCHGSAYILNQVVKALIDAGCRQAQPGEYTQRAYLNGKMDLSQAEAVADIISASNRAMHKVALSQLKGHFSSELSILREQLLKMTSLLELELDFSDHEELEFADRTELKALAETIHQKIKTLTDSFETGKALKKGVPVAIVGKTNVGKSTLLNCLLHEEKAIVSDIHGTTRDVIEDTTEIKGVTFRFIDTAGIRHTDDQIEKLGIERAYQKMDEAAIVLWVVDEQPIAEECAEMQRLTQGKHLIAIFNKIDSKAVEPKQVDNDLHTVYISAKLKQNIKALEEAIYEAADIPEISENSVIITSARHYEALTHADESILRVIEALDFGLSGDLVSEDLRICLHQLADITGGQITPHEVLGNIFKHFCIGK
;
A
#
# COMPACT_ATOMS: atom_id res chain seq x y z
N MET A 1 -44.87 35.95 31.02
CA MET A 1 -44.78 35.70 29.57
C MET A 1 -43.36 35.31 29.25
N ASN A 2 -43.18 34.20 28.52
CA ASN A 2 -41.99 33.56 28.00
C ASN A 2 -41.14 32.68 28.96
N LYS A 3 -41.67 31.50 29.24
CA LYS A 3 -40.93 30.29 29.60
C LYS A 3 -41.22 29.13 28.64
N GLN A 4 -41.66 29.40 27.43
CA GLN A 4 -42.04 28.36 26.45
C GLN A 4 -41.23 28.36 25.15
N THR A 5 -40.28 29.30 24.98
CA THR A 5 -39.46 29.39 23.74
C THR A 5 -38.09 28.74 23.85
N ASP A 6 -37.63 28.41 25.08
CA ASP A 6 -36.30 27.78 25.26
C ASP A 6 -36.31 26.23 25.23
N LYS A 7 -37.47 25.60 25.04
CA LYS A 7 -37.59 24.12 24.95
C LYS A 7 -37.67 23.57 23.52
N ILE A 8 -37.76 24.43 22.50
CA ILE A 8 -37.90 24.00 21.11
C ILE A 8 -36.54 24.02 20.37
N ILE A 9 -35.51 24.71 20.87
CA ILE A 9 -34.18 24.79 20.24
C ILE A 9 -33.25 23.69 20.73
N GLN A 10 -33.58 22.95 21.81
CA GLN A 10 -32.76 21.82 22.31
C GLN A 10 -33.20 20.44 21.83
N SER A 11 -34.24 20.29 21.02
CA SER A 11 -34.73 18.99 20.55
C SER A 11 -34.38 18.66 19.07
N GLU A 12 -33.80 19.60 18.31
CA GLU A 12 -33.43 19.36 16.91
C GLU A 12 -31.94 19.17 16.67
N SER A 13 -31.08 19.35 17.68
CA SER A 13 -29.63 19.17 17.54
C SER A 13 -29.08 17.82 18.06
N SER A 14 -29.92 16.93 18.55
CA SER A 14 -29.49 15.61 19.09
C SER A 14 -29.87 14.40 18.24
N THR A 15 -30.50 14.61 17.08
CA THR A 15 -31.00 13.49 16.24
C THR A 15 -30.17 13.24 14.95
N SER A 16 -29.08 13.95 14.70
CA SER A 16 -28.28 13.80 13.47
C SER A 16 -26.83 13.38 13.67
N LEU A 17 -26.39 13.08 14.89
CA LEU A 17 -24.99 12.71 15.17
C LEU A 17 -24.80 11.26 15.64
N SER A 18 -25.85 10.44 15.76
CA SER A 18 -25.75 9.05 16.20
C SER A 18 -25.87 7.99 15.09
N THR A 19 -25.84 8.38 13.82
CA THR A 19 -26.14 7.48 12.71
C THR A 19 -24.94 7.08 11.84
N VAL A 20 -23.69 7.38 12.21
CA VAL A 20 -22.54 7.11 11.33
C VAL A 20 -21.40 6.32 11.98
N VAL A 21 -21.43 6.02 13.28
CA VAL A 21 -20.34 5.24 13.89
C VAL A 21 -20.87 4.26 14.90
N GLY A 22 -20.68 2.98 14.61
CA GLY A 22 -21.11 1.88 15.47
C GLY A 22 -22.60 1.59 15.34
N GLY A 23 -23.15 1.64 14.13
CA GLY A 23 -24.51 1.27 13.84
C GLY A 23 -24.66 -0.25 13.96
N SER A 24 -25.66 -0.70 14.72
CA SER A 24 -26.16 -2.09 14.78
C SER A 24 -26.70 -2.60 13.42
N ASP A 25 -26.41 -1.92 12.31
CA ASP A 25 -26.87 -2.29 10.97
C ASP A 25 -26.05 -3.45 10.39
N VAL A 26 -26.75 -4.37 9.77
CA VAL A 26 -26.14 -5.50 9.10
C VAL A 26 -25.81 -5.13 7.64
N ILE A 27 -24.56 -5.34 7.25
CA ILE A 27 -24.08 -5.07 5.91
C ILE A 27 -23.90 -6.36 5.11
N CYS A 28 -24.13 -6.28 3.79
CA CYS A 28 -23.81 -7.36 2.87
C CYS A 28 -23.16 -6.84 1.58
N SER A 29 -22.30 -7.65 0.98
CA SER A 29 -21.75 -7.38 -0.35
C SER A 29 -21.14 -8.62 -1.00
N LEU A 30 -20.86 -8.50 -2.29
CA LEU A 30 -20.03 -9.48 -3.00
C LEU A 30 -18.59 -9.41 -2.48
N ALA A 31 -18.01 -10.55 -2.10
CA ALA A 31 -16.61 -10.70 -1.74
C ALA A 31 -15.75 -11.19 -2.92
N THR A 32 -16.37 -11.69 -3.99
CA THR A 32 -15.71 -12.16 -5.21
C THR A 32 -16.29 -11.47 -6.44
N GLN A 33 -15.49 -11.36 -7.52
CA GLN A 33 -15.99 -10.84 -8.78
C GLN A 33 -16.96 -11.85 -9.45
N PRO A 34 -18.02 -11.38 -10.12
CA PRO A 34 -18.91 -12.23 -10.91
C PRO A 34 -18.19 -12.89 -12.09
N GLY A 35 -18.68 -14.08 -12.51
CA GLY A 35 -18.19 -14.79 -13.70
C GLY A 35 -17.31 -16.00 -13.40
N GLY A 36 -16.91 -16.22 -12.14
CA GLY A 36 -16.24 -17.44 -11.69
C GLY A 36 -17.22 -18.62 -11.50
N ALA A 37 -16.70 -19.82 -11.23
CA ALA A 37 -17.53 -20.99 -10.92
C ALA A 37 -18.27 -20.83 -9.58
N ILE A 38 -17.62 -20.18 -8.62
CA ILE A 38 -18.14 -19.91 -7.25
C ILE A 38 -18.06 -18.40 -6.99
N GLY A 39 -19.13 -17.87 -6.40
CA GLY A 39 -19.17 -16.54 -5.85
C GLY A 39 -19.44 -16.57 -4.35
N VAL A 40 -18.91 -15.59 -3.62
CA VAL A 40 -19.06 -15.45 -2.19
C VAL A 40 -19.70 -14.11 -1.86
N ILE A 41 -20.75 -14.13 -1.08
CA ILE A 41 -21.39 -12.95 -0.49
C ILE A 41 -21.08 -12.97 1.02
N ARG A 42 -20.64 -11.83 1.54
CA ARG A 42 -20.35 -11.65 2.97
C ARG A 42 -21.44 -10.83 3.62
N VAL A 43 -21.87 -11.24 4.83
CA VAL A 43 -22.79 -10.52 5.70
C VAL A 43 -22.10 -10.30 7.04
N SER A 44 -22.19 -9.11 7.64
CA SER A 44 -21.58 -8.78 8.93
C SER A 44 -22.45 -7.80 9.73
N GLY A 45 -22.49 -7.98 11.04
CA GLY A 45 -23.24 -7.17 11.99
C GLY A 45 -23.89 -8.04 13.07
N ASP A 46 -24.42 -7.44 14.13
CA ASP A 46 -24.93 -8.16 15.30
C ASP A 46 -26.07 -9.16 14.96
N GLU A 47 -26.90 -8.84 13.97
CA GLU A 47 -28.00 -9.70 13.50
C GLU A 47 -27.67 -10.43 12.18
N ALA A 48 -26.40 -10.52 11.77
CA ALA A 48 -26.00 -11.09 10.47
C ALA A 48 -26.49 -12.54 10.28
N ILE A 49 -26.41 -13.34 11.34
CA ILE A 49 -26.84 -14.75 11.31
C ILE A 49 -28.36 -14.85 11.22
N GLU A 50 -29.08 -13.99 11.96
CA GLU A 50 -30.56 -13.99 11.97
C GLU A 50 -31.13 -13.55 10.62
N ILE A 51 -30.53 -12.54 10.01
CA ILE A 51 -30.94 -12.07 8.67
C ILE A 51 -30.62 -13.12 7.61
N THR A 52 -29.44 -13.75 7.68
CA THR A 52 -29.09 -14.83 6.76
C THR A 52 -30.06 -16.01 6.91
N GLU A 53 -30.51 -16.35 8.11
CA GLU A 53 -31.47 -17.43 8.33
C GLU A 53 -32.83 -17.15 7.71
N LYS A 54 -33.28 -15.88 7.62
CA LYS A 54 -34.57 -15.53 6.99
C LYS A 54 -34.63 -15.92 5.51
N VAL A 55 -33.48 -15.93 4.83
CA VAL A 55 -33.37 -16.24 3.40
C VAL A 55 -32.78 -17.62 3.13
N PHE A 56 -32.33 -18.34 4.16
CA PHE A 56 -31.68 -19.65 4.05
C PHE A 56 -32.56 -20.79 4.52
N ARG A 57 -32.68 -21.85 3.73
CA ARG A 57 -33.36 -23.08 4.09
C ARG A 57 -32.39 -24.25 4.13
N SER A 58 -32.07 -24.72 5.31
CA SER A 58 -31.18 -25.86 5.52
C SER A 58 -31.83 -27.16 5.07
N VAL A 59 -31.11 -27.97 4.29
CA VAL A 59 -31.57 -29.33 3.86
C VAL A 59 -31.84 -30.27 5.04
N ARG A 60 -31.18 -30.09 6.17
CA ARG A 60 -31.32 -30.91 7.37
C ARG A 60 -32.19 -30.29 8.47
N GLY A 61 -32.91 -29.23 8.20
CA GLY A 61 -33.73 -28.52 9.17
C GLY A 61 -32.95 -27.92 10.37
N ARG A 62 -31.66 -27.64 10.16
CA ARG A 62 -30.80 -27.00 11.19
C ARG A 62 -30.88 -25.49 11.06
N HIS A 63 -31.02 -24.82 12.22
CA HIS A 63 -31.06 -23.37 12.31
C HIS A 63 -29.66 -22.79 12.46
N LEU A 64 -29.35 -21.71 11.69
CA LEU A 64 -28.07 -21.00 11.76
C LEU A 64 -27.91 -20.28 13.10
N GLN A 65 -29.02 -19.81 13.73
CA GLN A 65 -29.01 -19.16 15.04
C GLN A 65 -28.37 -20.04 16.11
N ASN A 66 -28.54 -21.36 16.01
CA ASN A 66 -27.95 -22.33 16.93
C ASN A 66 -26.56 -22.82 16.49
N ALA A 67 -26.02 -22.25 15.41
CA ALA A 67 -24.72 -22.63 14.87
C ALA A 67 -23.59 -22.22 15.81
N LYS A 68 -22.60 -23.10 15.97
CA LYS A 68 -21.32 -22.73 16.56
C LYS A 68 -20.52 -21.93 15.51
N GLY A 69 -19.64 -21.04 15.97
CA GLY A 69 -18.69 -20.38 15.09
C GLY A 69 -17.81 -21.39 14.34
N ASN A 70 -17.33 -21.00 13.14
CA ASN A 70 -16.52 -21.82 12.24
C ASN A 70 -17.21 -23.12 11.79
N THR A 71 -18.51 -23.04 11.49
CA THR A 71 -19.30 -24.17 10.99
C THR A 71 -19.89 -23.87 9.63
N LEU A 72 -20.12 -24.94 8.85
CA LEU A 72 -20.62 -24.87 7.48
C LEU A 72 -21.98 -25.58 7.38
N TYR A 73 -22.91 -24.95 6.66
CA TYR A 73 -24.26 -25.45 6.41
C TYR A 73 -24.55 -25.51 4.92
N TYR A 74 -25.12 -26.63 4.47
CA TYR A 74 -25.63 -26.78 3.13
C TYR A 74 -27.13 -26.56 3.10
N GLY A 75 -27.62 -25.82 2.12
CA GLY A 75 -29.03 -25.50 1.93
C GLY A 75 -29.28 -24.66 0.69
N GLU A 76 -30.43 -24.02 0.66
CA GLU A 76 -30.90 -23.19 -0.44
C GLU A 76 -31.09 -21.75 0.01
N ILE A 77 -30.77 -20.79 -0.86
CA ILE A 77 -31.19 -19.38 -0.66
C ILE A 77 -32.50 -19.15 -1.41
N LEU A 78 -33.41 -18.48 -0.71
CA LEU A 78 -34.76 -18.20 -1.17
C LEU A 78 -34.95 -16.71 -1.44
N ASP A 79 -35.75 -16.39 -2.45
CA ASP A 79 -36.28 -15.04 -2.63
C ASP A 79 -37.41 -14.74 -1.62
N LYS A 80 -37.93 -13.51 -1.64
CA LYS A 80 -39.03 -13.11 -0.74
C LYS A 80 -40.37 -13.82 -1.02
N GLU A 81 -40.54 -14.39 -2.20
CA GLU A 81 -41.68 -15.21 -2.59
C GLU A 81 -41.51 -16.68 -2.17
N GLY A 82 -40.34 -17.07 -1.65
CA GLY A 82 -40.01 -18.42 -1.22
C GLY A 82 -39.51 -19.35 -2.34
N ASN A 83 -39.17 -18.80 -3.52
CA ASN A 83 -38.57 -19.57 -4.61
C ASN A 83 -37.08 -19.75 -4.37
N THR A 84 -36.54 -20.92 -4.71
CA THR A 84 -35.10 -21.19 -4.60
C THR A 84 -34.33 -20.38 -5.65
N ILE A 85 -33.36 -19.58 -5.19
CA ILE A 85 -32.42 -18.85 -6.03
C ILE A 85 -31.26 -19.77 -6.43
N ASP A 86 -30.66 -20.44 -5.44
CA ASP A 86 -29.52 -21.32 -5.64
C ASP A 86 -29.29 -22.26 -4.47
N ASP A 87 -28.58 -23.37 -4.71
CA ASP A 87 -28.00 -24.24 -3.68
C ASP A 87 -26.69 -23.66 -3.17
N VAL A 88 -26.55 -23.51 -1.85
CA VAL A 88 -25.44 -22.76 -1.25
C VAL A 88 -24.79 -23.48 -0.07
N LEU A 89 -23.56 -23.03 0.22
CA LEU A 89 -22.89 -23.31 1.49
C LEU A 89 -22.82 -22.01 2.31
N VAL A 90 -23.31 -22.05 3.55
CA VAL A 90 -23.22 -20.91 4.48
C VAL A 90 -22.21 -21.22 5.58
N SER A 91 -21.13 -20.43 5.61
CA SER A 91 -20.17 -20.42 6.72
C SER A 91 -20.64 -19.45 7.79
N VAL A 92 -20.59 -19.85 9.06
CA VAL A 92 -21.01 -19.03 10.21
C VAL A 92 -19.81 -18.70 11.08
N PHE A 93 -19.64 -17.42 11.37
CA PHE A 93 -18.60 -16.91 12.27
C PHE A 93 -19.26 -16.12 13.40
N ARG A 94 -18.83 -16.38 14.63
CA ARG A 94 -19.34 -15.70 15.83
C ARG A 94 -18.34 -14.67 16.35
N ALA A 95 -18.86 -13.54 16.80
CA ALA A 95 -18.09 -12.55 17.52
C ALA A 95 -17.37 -13.17 18.73
N PRO A 96 -16.13 -12.77 19.06
CA PRO A 96 -15.25 -11.88 18.30
C PRO A 96 -14.40 -12.60 17.24
N HIS A 97 -14.68 -13.89 16.96
CA HIS A 97 -13.86 -14.76 16.08
C HIS A 97 -14.31 -14.71 14.61
N SER A 98 -14.44 -13.51 14.08
CA SER A 98 -14.71 -13.20 12.67
C SER A 98 -13.70 -12.19 12.15
N TYR A 99 -13.78 -11.87 10.85
CA TYR A 99 -12.93 -10.84 10.24
C TYR A 99 -13.19 -9.45 10.82
N THR A 100 -14.46 -9.06 10.94
CA THR A 100 -14.88 -7.76 11.46
C THR A 100 -14.91 -7.70 12.99
N GLY A 101 -14.86 -8.86 13.67
CA GLY A 101 -15.13 -8.95 15.11
C GLY A 101 -16.61 -9.03 15.48
N GLU A 102 -17.53 -8.91 14.50
CA GLU A 102 -18.98 -9.04 14.64
C GLU A 102 -19.44 -10.48 14.29
N ASP A 103 -20.70 -10.82 14.53
CA ASP A 103 -21.31 -12.01 13.93
C ASP A 103 -21.30 -11.86 12.40
N SER A 104 -21.00 -12.95 11.70
CA SER A 104 -20.76 -12.86 10.26
C SER A 104 -21.13 -14.17 9.57
N THR A 105 -21.64 -14.08 8.35
CA THR A 105 -21.84 -15.24 7.46
C THR A 105 -21.19 -15.02 6.11
N GLU A 106 -20.71 -16.10 5.51
CA GLU A 106 -20.28 -16.13 4.13
C GLU A 106 -21.11 -17.16 3.36
N ILE A 107 -21.76 -16.69 2.30
CA ILE A 107 -22.66 -17.50 1.45
C ILE A 107 -21.91 -17.78 0.16
N SER A 108 -21.53 -19.04 -0.03
CA SER A 108 -20.91 -19.53 -1.27
C SER A 108 -21.99 -20.10 -2.18
N CYS A 109 -22.17 -19.52 -3.36
CA CYS A 109 -23.16 -19.89 -4.38
C CYS A 109 -22.49 -20.01 -5.75
N HIS A 110 -23.23 -20.35 -6.80
CA HIS A 110 -22.69 -20.30 -8.16
C HIS A 110 -22.37 -18.86 -8.56
N GLY A 111 -21.21 -18.65 -9.21
CA GLY A 111 -20.62 -17.32 -9.48
C GLY A 111 -21.27 -16.55 -10.64
N SER A 112 -22.47 -16.94 -11.10
CA SER A 112 -23.23 -16.20 -12.10
C SER A 112 -23.62 -14.81 -11.57
N ALA A 113 -23.41 -13.77 -12.39
CA ALA A 113 -23.80 -12.39 -12.03
C ALA A 113 -25.29 -12.30 -11.66
N TYR A 114 -26.16 -13.09 -12.32
CA TYR A 114 -27.58 -13.13 -12.00
C TYR A 114 -27.83 -13.68 -10.59
N ILE A 115 -27.27 -14.84 -10.25
CA ILE A 115 -27.43 -15.48 -8.94
C ILE A 115 -26.91 -14.58 -7.83
N LEU A 116 -25.69 -14.07 -7.98
CA LEU A 116 -25.04 -13.19 -7.01
C LEU A 116 -25.90 -11.95 -6.72
N ASN A 117 -26.44 -11.30 -7.76
CA ASN A 117 -27.31 -10.14 -7.59
C ASN A 117 -28.65 -10.51 -6.91
N GLN A 118 -29.22 -11.67 -7.21
CA GLN A 118 -30.46 -12.12 -6.55
C GLN A 118 -30.23 -12.44 -5.06
N VAL A 119 -29.11 -13.07 -4.71
CA VAL A 119 -28.78 -13.35 -3.31
C VAL A 119 -28.55 -12.05 -2.51
N VAL A 120 -27.80 -11.09 -3.08
CA VAL A 120 -27.61 -9.76 -2.45
C VAL A 120 -28.96 -9.06 -2.27
N LYS A 121 -29.83 -9.10 -3.29
CA LYS A 121 -31.17 -8.51 -3.21
C LYS A 121 -32.01 -9.18 -2.12
N ALA A 122 -32.01 -10.51 -2.02
CA ALA A 122 -32.73 -11.24 -0.98
C ALA A 122 -32.27 -10.84 0.43
N LEU A 123 -30.96 -10.66 0.63
CA LEU A 123 -30.38 -10.19 1.90
C LEU A 123 -30.81 -8.76 2.22
N ILE A 124 -30.83 -7.86 1.22
CA ILE A 124 -31.27 -6.47 1.40
C ILE A 124 -32.78 -6.46 1.74
N ASP A 125 -33.59 -7.24 1.04
CA ASP A 125 -35.03 -7.36 1.32
C ASP A 125 -35.28 -7.95 2.73
N ALA A 126 -34.34 -8.77 3.26
CA ALA A 126 -34.41 -9.34 4.62
C ALA A 126 -33.92 -8.39 5.73
N GLY A 127 -33.29 -7.25 5.37
CA GLY A 127 -32.89 -6.20 6.33
C GLY A 127 -31.40 -5.83 6.30
N CYS A 128 -30.59 -6.36 5.38
CA CYS A 128 -29.22 -5.90 5.20
C CYS A 128 -29.18 -4.55 4.47
N ARG A 129 -28.12 -3.79 4.71
CA ARG A 129 -27.68 -2.68 3.86
C ARG A 129 -26.49 -3.11 3.02
N GLN A 130 -26.37 -2.57 1.81
CA GLN A 130 -25.17 -2.77 1.02
C GLN A 130 -23.96 -2.11 1.69
N ALA A 131 -22.85 -2.87 1.78
CA ALA A 131 -21.59 -2.37 2.34
C ALA A 131 -20.96 -1.30 1.45
N GLN A 132 -20.33 -0.32 2.09
CA GLN A 132 -19.49 0.68 1.42
C GLN A 132 -18.08 0.11 1.12
N PRO A 133 -17.30 0.74 0.21
CA PRO A 133 -15.92 0.36 -0.01
C PRO A 133 -15.12 0.32 1.31
N GLY A 134 -14.40 -0.77 1.56
CA GLY A 134 -13.56 -0.94 2.75
C GLY A 134 -14.30 -1.10 4.08
N GLU A 135 -15.64 -1.13 4.11
CA GLU A 135 -16.40 -1.09 5.36
C GLU A 135 -16.13 -2.29 6.28
N TYR A 136 -15.91 -3.48 5.75
CA TYR A 136 -15.57 -4.64 6.59
C TYR A 136 -14.21 -4.45 7.28
N THR A 137 -13.21 -3.92 6.59
CA THR A 137 -11.88 -3.65 7.16
C THR A 137 -11.96 -2.49 8.15
N GLN A 138 -12.78 -1.47 7.86
CA GLN A 138 -13.04 -0.37 8.80
C GLN A 138 -13.68 -0.88 10.12
N ARG A 139 -14.67 -1.79 10.03
CA ARG A 139 -15.28 -2.41 11.21
C ARG A 139 -14.27 -3.28 11.98
N ALA A 140 -13.43 -4.03 11.26
CA ALA A 140 -12.35 -4.79 11.87
C ALA A 140 -11.37 -3.89 12.66
N TYR A 141 -11.00 -2.74 12.11
CA TYR A 141 -10.19 -1.73 12.82
C TYR A 141 -10.92 -1.17 14.04
N LEU A 142 -12.18 -0.72 13.90
CA LEU A 142 -12.97 -0.17 15.01
C LEU A 142 -13.20 -1.18 16.14
N ASN A 143 -13.32 -2.46 15.80
CA ASN A 143 -13.46 -3.56 16.76
C ASN A 143 -12.11 -4.09 17.29
N GLY A 144 -11.00 -3.39 17.01
CA GLY A 144 -9.67 -3.73 17.55
C GLY A 144 -9.07 -5.04 17.03
N LYS A 145 -9.54 -5.54 15.86
CA LYS A 145 -8.97 -6.74 15.22
C LYS A 145 -7.62 -6.48 14.57
N MET A 146 -7.40 -5.24 14.18
CA MET A 146 -6.18 -4.74 13.56
C MET A 146 -6.04 -3.23 13.82
N ASP A 147 -4.83 -2.71 13.74
CA ASP A 147 -4.60 -1.27 13.74
C ASP A 147 -4.77 -0.65 12.33
N LEU A 148 -4.66 0.68 12.25
CA LEU A 148 -4.90 1.39 10.99
C LEU A 148 -3.85 1.05 9.93
N SER A 149 -2.58 0.87 10.30
CA SER A 149 -1.51 0.49 9.37
C SER A 149 -1.71 -0.93 8.81
N GLN A 150 -2.18 -1.86 9.63
CA GLN A 150 -2.56 -3.21 9.21
C GLN A 150 -3.80 -3.18 8.29
N ALA A 151 -4.77 -2.32 8.58
CA ALA A 151 -5.94 -2.12 7.73
C ALA A 151 -5.53 -1.63 6.32
N GLU A 152 -4.63 -0.64 6.22
CA GLU A 152 -4.07 -0.21 4.93
C GLU A 152 -3.33 -1.33 4.20
N ALA A 153 -2.60 -2.17 4.93
CA ALA A 153 -1.89 -3.31 4.36
C ALA A 153 -2.81 -4.36 3.70
N VAL A 154 -4.09 -4.47 4.12
CA VAL A 154 -5.07 -5.33 3.44
C VAL A 154 -5.27 -4.89 1.98
N ALA A 155 -5.38 -3.59 1.72
CA ALA A 155 -5.49 -3.06 0.36
C ALA A 155 -4.20 -3.30 -0.44
N ASP A 156 -3.04 -3.07 0.19
CA ASP A 156 -1.73 -3.28 -0.44
C ASP A 156 -1.49 -4.75 -0.81
N ILE A 157 -1.92 -5.72 0.01
CA ILE A 157 -1.86 -7.16 -0.34
C ILE A 157 -2.71 -7.49 -1.56
N ILE A 158 -3.93 -6.94 -1.64
CA ILE A 158 -4.86 -7.21 -2.74
C ILE A 158 -4.34 -6.62 -4.05
N SER A 159 -3.71 -5.43 -3.99
CA SER A 159 -3.15 -4.74 -5.15
C SER A 159 -1.72 -5.16 -5.50
N ALA A 160 -1.08 -6.01 -4.69
CA ALA A 160 0.30 -6.44 -4.92
C ALA A 160 0.43 -7.19 -6.25
N SER A 161 1.17 -6.62 -7.20
CA SER A 161 1.41 -7.16 -8.54
C SER A 161 2.72 -7.94 -8.67
N ASN A 162 3.57 -7.93 -7.64
CA ASN A 162 4.87 -8.60 -7.63
C ASN A 162 5.21 -9.19 -6.25
N ARG A 163 6.21 -10.07 -6.25
CA ARG A 163 6.64 -10.80 -5.03
C ARG A 163 7.18 -9.88 -3.94
N ALA A 164 7.92 -8.85 -4.31
CA ALA A 164 8.52 -7.92 -3.35
C ALA A 164 7.44 -7.12 -2.61
N MET A 165 6.49 -6.53 -3.35
CA MET A 165 5.37 -5.79 -2.76
C MET A 165 4.49 -6.69 -1.88
N HIS A 166 4.20 -7.93 -2.33
CA HIS A 166 3.46 -8.90 -1.52
C HIS A 166 4.14 -9.17 -0.17
N LYS A 167 5.48 -9.36 -0.15
CA LYS A 167 6.23 -9.57 1.10
C LYS A 167 6.14 -8.37 2.03
N VAL A 168 6.30 -7.14 1.51
CA VAL A 168 6.20 -5.90 2.30
C VAL A 168 4.81 -5.75 2.89
N ALA A 169 3.76 -5.89 2.07
CA ALA A 169 2.37 -5.78 2.54
C ALA A 169 2.02 -6.87 3.57
N LEU A 170 2.52 -8.10 3.38
CA LEU A 170 2.33 -9.19 4.35
C LEU A 170 3.06 -8.92 5.67
N SER A 171 4.28 -8.38 5.64
CA SER A 171 5.02 -7.95 6.84
C SER A 171 4.24 -6.91 7.63
N GLN A 172 3.70 -5.90 6.94
CA GLN A 172 2.90 -4.85 7.54
C GLN A 172 1.59 -5.40 8.12
N LEU A 173 0.88 -6.27 7.41
CA LEU A 173 -0.34 -6.92 7.93
C LEU A 173 -0.07 -7.79 9.16
N LYS A 174 1.09 -8.45 9.23
CA LYS A 174 1.53 -9.20 10.42
C LYS A 174 1.88 -8.31 11.62
N GLY A 175 1.88 -6.98 11.46
CA GLY A 175 2.09 -6.00 12.51
C GLY A 175 3.56 -5.72 12.84
N HIS A 176 4.53 -6.09 11.98
CA HIS A 176 5.94 -5.80 12.24
C HIS A 176 6.19 -4.29 12.30
N PHE A 177 5.56 -3.50 11.42
CA PHE A 177 5.65 -2.04 11.47
C PHE A 177 5.04 -1.46 12.76
N SER A 178 3.86 -1.91 13.15
CA SER A 178 3.21 -1.49 14.40
C SER A 178 4.04 -1.84 15.64
N SER A 179 4.73 -2.99 15.61
CA SER A 179 5.64 -3.39 16.69
C SER A 179 6.84 -2.44 16.80
N GLU A 180 7.46 -2.04 15.67
CA GLU A 180 8.55 -1.05 15.67
C GLU A 180 8.07 0.31 16.20
N LEU A 181 6.89 0.77 15.78
CA LEU A 181 6.30 2.02 16.29
C LEU A 181 5.98 1.94 17.79
N SER A 182 5.55 0.78 18.29
CA SER A 182 5.30 0.57 19.72
C SER A 182 6.57 0.70 20.54
N ILE A 183 7.70 0.16 20.06
CA ILE A 183 9.01 0.29 20.72
C ILE A 183 9.44 1.77 20.77
N LEU A 184 9.31 2.49 19.65
CA LEU A 184 9.62 3.93 19.59
C LEU A 184 8.74 4.72 20.56
N ARG A 185 7.44 4.41 20.61
CA ARG A 185 6.48 5.04 21.51
C ARG A 185 6.83 4.79 22.98
N GLU A 186 7.20 3.58 23.37
CA GLU A 186 7.63 3.27 24.73
C GLU A 186 8.88 4.06 25.11
N GLN A 187 9.85 4.19 24.23
CA GLN A 187 11.06 4.97 24.46
C GLN A 187 10.75 6.47 24.65
N LEU A 188 9.88 7.03 23.80
CA LEU A 188 9.42 8.43 23.92
C LEU A 188 8.64 8.67 25.22
N LEU A 189 7.74 7.76 25.60
CA LEU A 189 6.99 7.84 26.87
C LEU A 189 7.93 7.80 28.08
N LYS A 190 8.98 6.97 28.04
CA LYS A 190 9.99 6.93 29.08
C LYS A 190 10.70 8.29 29.21
N MET A 191 11.09 8.91 28.10
CA MET A 191 11.70 10.24 28.10
C MET A 191 10.75 11.30 28.67
N THR A 192 9.51 11.32 28.20
CA THR A 192 8.50 12.28 28.68
C THR A 192 8.28 12.13 30.19
N SER A 193 8.13 10.89 30.69
CA SER A 193 7.93 10.64 32.12
C SER A 193 9.11 11.08 32.98
N LEU A 194 10.34 10.89 32.51
CA LEU A 194 11.53 11.35 33.26
C LEU A 194 11.59 12.89 33.34
N LEU A 195 11.24 13.59 32.26
CA LEU A 195 11.21 15.05 32.23
C LEU A 195 10.05 15.63 33.05
N GLU A 196 8.88 14.99 33.04
CA GLU A 196 7.72 15.38 33.86
C GLU A 196 8.04 15.21 35.37
N LEU A 197 8.73 14.12 35.75
CA LEU A 197 9.21 13.95 37.12
C LEU A 197 10.20 15.05 37.52
N GLU A 198 11.13 15.44 36.63
CA GLU A 198 12.06 16.57 36.89
C GLU A 198 11.32 17.88 37.14
N LEU A 199 10.25 18.13 36.38
CA LEU A 199 9.42 19.33 36.53
C LEU A 199 8.61 19.33 37.84
N ASP A 200 8.00 18.21 38.21
CA ASP A 200 7.17 18.07 39.40
C ASP A 200 8.01 18.23 40.69
N PHE A 201 9.30 17.88 40.67
CA PHE A 201 10.22 17.97 41.80
C PHE A 201 11.24 19.10 41.66
N SER A 202 11.05 20.03 40.72
CA SER A 202 11.93 21.16 40.45
C SER A 202 12.17 22.09 41.69
N ASP A 203 11.27 22.06 42.68
CA ASP A 203 11.40 22.79 43.95
C ASP A 203 12.46 22.17 44.88
N HIS A 204 13.01 21.01 44.58
CA HIS A 204 14.06 20.31 45.31
C HIS A 204 15.38 20.40 44.53
N GLU A 205 16.19 21.41 44.78
CA GLU A 205 17.44 21.76 44.05
C GLU A 205 18.52 20.67 43.96
N GLU A 206 18.34 19.48 44.54
CA GLU A 206 19.35 18.41 44.61
C GLU A 206 19.02 17.12 43.84
N LEU A 207 17.90 17.06 43.09
CA LEU A 207 17.47 15.81 42.42
C LEU A 207 17.43 15.95 40.89
N GLU A 208 18.52 15.61 40.22
CA GLU A 208 18.50 15.32 38.79
C GLU A 208 17.85 13.93 38.57
N PHE A 209 16.60 13.89 38.11
CA PHE A 209 15.88 12.63 37.82
C PHE A 209 16.26 12.02 36.47
N ALA A 210 16.84 12.82 35.56
CA ALA A 210 17.23 12.38 34.24
C ALA A 210 18.60 12.92 33.85
N ASP A 211 19.57 12.03 33.63
CA ASP A 211 20.85 12.43 33.03
C ASP A 211 20.59 12.92 31.62
N ARG A 212 20.86 14.22 31.36
CA ARG A 212 20.71 14.86 30.05
C ARG A 212 21.48 14.13 28.96
N THR A 213 22.62 13.53 29.31
CA THR A 213 23.41 12.73 28.35
C THR A 213 22.70 11.44 27.97
N GLU A 214 22.05 10.76 28.91
CA GLU A 214 21.27 9.55 28.62
C GLU A 214 20.01 9.88 27.79
N LEU A 215 19.33 10.98 28.14
CA LEU A 215 18.16 11.42 27.36
C LEU A 215 18.55 11.77 25.93
N LYS A 216 19.67 12.47 25.74
CA LYS A 216 20.16 12.77 24.38
C LYS A 216 20.52 11.52 23.58
N ALA A 217 21.26 10.59 24.17
CA ALA A 217 21.62 9.33 23.52
C ALA A 217 20.37 8.52 23.12
N LEU A 218 19.32 8.55 23.97
CA LEU A 218 18.04 7.91 23.63
C LEU A 218 17.32 8.64 22.51
N ALA A 219 17.29 9.98 22.50
CA ALA A 219 16.71 10.78 21.43
C ALA A 219 17.43 10.55 20.10
N GLU A 220 18.75 10.49 20.08
CA GLU A 220 19.56 10.17 18.89
C GLU A 220 19.25 8.75 18.37
N THR A 221 19.06 7.79 19.28
CA THR A 221 18.66 6.42 18.89
C THR A 221 17.28 6.38 18.24
N ILE A 222 16.31 7.14 18.78
CA ILE A 222 14.97 7.28 18.23
C ILE A 222 15.03 7.96 16.87
N HIS A 223 15.76 9.08 16.76
CA HIS A 223 15.97 9.79 15.48
C HIS A 223 16.51 8.85 14.41
N GLN A 224 17.59 8.10 14.71
CA GLN A 224 18.18 7.18 13.74
C GLN A 224 17.19 6.11 13.25
N LYS A 225 16.35 5.59 14.14
CA LYS A 225 15.31 4.61 13.76
C LYS A 225 14.22 5.24 12.91
N ILE A 226 13.70 6.41 13.28
CA ILE A 226 12.68 7.14 12.49
C ILE A 226 13.25 7.45 11.11
N LYS A 227 14.49 7.94 11.04
CA LYS A 227 15.17 8.24 9.78
C LYS A 227 15.29 7.01 8.88
N THR A 228 15.70 5.86 9.43
CA THR A 228 15.78 4.60 8.68
C THR A 228 14.43 4.21 8.07
N LEU A 229 13.33 4.37 8.81
CA LEU A 229 11.98 4.13 8.31
C LEU A 229 11.60 5.14 7.22
N THR A 230 11.87 6.42 7.43
CA THR A 230 11.59 7.50 6.46
C THR A 230 12.37 7.28 5.16
N ASP A 231 13.66 6.98 5.24
CA ASP A 231 14.53 6.73 4.09
C ASP A 231 14.07 5.52 3.27
N SER A 232 13.39 4.54 3.89
CA SER A 232 12.83 3.37 3.20
C SER A 232 11.66 3.70 2.25
N PHE A 233 11.10 4.92 2.32
CA PHE A 233 9.91 5.30 1.55
C PHE A 233 10.15 5.31 0.03
N GLU A 234 11.31 5.79 -0.43
CA GLU A 234 11.63 5.79 -1.87
C GLU A 234 11.70 4.35 -2.41
N THR A 235 12.29 3.42 -1.64
CA THR A 235 12.26 1.99 -1.95
C THR A 235 10.81 1.46 -1.99
N GLY A 236 9.99 1.77 -0.99
CA GLY A 236 8.59 1.37 -0.94
C GLY A 236 7.77 1.90 -2.10
N LYS A 237 7.98 3.15 -2.50
CA LYS A 237 7.35 3.76 -3.67
C LYS A 237 7.77 3.07 -4.97
N ALA A 238 9.07 2.75 -5.12
CA ALA A 238 9.57 2.01 -6.27
C ALA A 238 8.98 0.59 -6.35
N LEU A 239 8.84 -0.10 -5.22
CA LEU A 239 8.20 -1.42 -5.16
C LEU A 239 6.70 -1.37 -5.51
N LYS A 240 5.99 -0.34 -5.06
CA LYS A 240 4.53 -0.19 -5.27
C LYS A 240 4.19 0.26 -6.69
N LYS A 241 4.94 1.23 -7.24
CA LYS A 241 4.68 1.82 -8.56
C LYS A 241 5.49 1.17 -9.70
N GLY A 242 6.46 0.35 -9.35
CA GLY A 242 7.49 -0.13 -10.29
C GLY A 242 8.64 0.86 -10.45
N VAL A 243 9.86 0.33 -10.61
CA VAL A 243 11.07 1.13 -10.85
C VAL A 243 11.01 1.74 -12.25
N PRO A 244 11.04 3.07 -12.38
CA PRO A 244 10.93 3.70 -13.69
C PRO A 244 12.23 3.58 -14.49
N VAL A 245 12.14 3.04 -15.72
CA VAL A 245 13.26 2.78 -16.62
C VAL A 245 13.03 3.50 -17.94
N ALA A 246 14.01 4.31 -18.38
CA ALA A 246 14.00 4.92 -19.71
C ALA A 246 14.94 4.19 -20.66
N ILE A 247 14.51 3.93 -21.90
CA ILE A 247 15.35 3.41 -22.97
C ILE A 247 15.65 4.52 -23.95
N VAL A 248 16.91 4.92 -24.05
CA VAL A 248 17.39 6.02 -24.90
C VAL A 248 18.46 5.54 -25.88
N GLY A 249 18.71 6.30 -26.95
CA GLY A 249 19.71 5.98 -27.98
C GLY A 249 19.27 6.47 -29.35
N LYS A 250 20.20 6.46 -30.30
CA LYS A 250 19.98 6.88 -31.70
C LYS A 250 18.88 6.05 -32.40
N THR A 251 18.41 6.51 -33.54
CA THR A 251 17.49 5.74 -34.39
C THR A 251 18.14 4.44 -34.84
N ASN A 252 17.35 3.37 -35.01
CA ASN A 252 17.80 2.06 -35.51
C ASN A 252 18.85 1.30 -34.69
N VAL A 253 19.20 1.72 -33.47
CA VAL A 253 20.10 0.95 -32.56
C VAL A 253 19.44 -0.29 -31.95
N GLY A 254 18.10 -0.44 -32.11
CA GLY A 254 17.37 -1.60 -31.66
C GLY A 254 16.58 -1.43 -30.37
N LYS A 255 16.20 -0.20 -29.98
CA LYS A 255 15.41 0.10 -28.77
C LYS A 255 14.10 -0.67 -28.69
N SER A 256 13.30 -0.68 -29.80
CA SER A 256 12.02 -1.41 -29.85
C SER A 256 12.20 -2.93 -29.74
N THR A 257 13.26 -3.46 -30.36
CA THR A 257 13.59 -4.90 -30.27
C THR A 257 14.00 -5.27 -28.85
N LEU A 258 14.79 -4.41 -28.20
CA LEU A 258 15.20 -4.57 -26.80
C LEU A 258 14.01 -4.54 -25.85
N LEU A 259 13.14 -3.53 -25.99
CA LEU A 259 11.94 -3.43 -25.19
C LEU A 259 11.07 -4.69 -25.31
N ASN A 260 10.80 -5.17 -26.52
CA ASN A 260 10.05 -6.41 -26.74
C ASN A 260 10.73 -7.65 -26.14
N CYS A 261 12.06 -7.68 -26.09
CA CYS A 261 12.82 -8.75 -25.42
C CYS A 261 12.63 -8.71 -23.91
N LEU A 262 12.65 -7.53 -23.30
CA LEU A 262 12.51 -7.35 -21.85
C LEU A 262 11.08 -7.57 -21.38
N LEU A 263 10.09 -7.27 -22.22
CA LEU A 263 8.67 -7.46 -21.88
C LEU A 263 8.23 -8.93 -21.92
N HIS A 264 9.08 -9.87 -22.31
CA HIS A 264 8.78 -11.29 -22.52
C HIS A 264 7.35 -11.48 -23.05
N GLU A 265 7.14 -12.06 -24.24
CA GLU A 265 5.81 -12.25 -24.88
C GLU A 265 4.78 -13.07 -24.06
N GLU A 266 5.09 -13.43 -22.85
CA GLU A 266 4.11 -13.94 -21.88
C GLU A 266 3.39 -12.74 -21.23
N LYS A 267 2.30 -12.30 -21.89
CA LYS A 267 1.25 -11.55 -21.23
C LYS A 267 0.78 -12.38 -20.03
N ALA A 268 1.37 -12.14 -18.87
CA ALA A 268 0.74 -12.48 -17.61
C ALA A 268 -0.66 -11.89 -17.68
N ILE A 269 -1.65 -12.68 -17.32
CA ILE A 269 -3.07 -12.31 -17.26
C ILE A 269 -3.17 -11.06 -16.39
N VAL A 270 -3.08 -9.89 -17.02
CA VAL A 270 -3.46 -8.63 -16.37
C VAL A 270 -4.97 -8.75 -16.25
N SER A 271 -5.46 -8.93 -15.03
CA SER A 271 -6.88 -8.86 -14.74
C SER A 271 -7.37 -7.50 -15.24
N ASP A 272 -8.34 -7.50 -16.13
CA ASP A 272 -9.12 -6.33 -16.53
C ASP A 272 -9.86 -5.78 -15.30
N ILE A 273 -9.17 -5.04 -14.44
CA ILE A 273 -9.80 -4.19 -13.42
C ILE A 273 -10.28 -2.96 -14.18
N HIS A 274 -11.50 -3.05 -14.71
CA HIS A 274 -12.25 -1.91 -15.21
C HIS A 274 -12.52 -0.96 -14.04
N GLY A 275 -11.82 0.17 -13.99
CA GLY A 275 -12.13 1.22 -13.00
C GLY A 275 -11.11 2.31 -12.75
N THR A 276 -10.01 2.41 -13.49
CA THR A 276 -9.13 3.58 -13.39
C THR A 276 -8.93 4.20 -14.77
N THR A 277 -9.32 5.46 -14.85
CA THR A 277 -9.08 6.48 -15.88
C THR A 277 -7.87 6.23 -16.77
N ARG A 278 -8.04 6.49 -18.09
CA ARG A 278 -7.10 6.70 -19.19
C ARG A 278 -5.68 7.14 -18.75
N ASP A 279 -4.96 6.29 -18.07
CA ASP A 279 -3.54 6.48 -17.86
C ASP A 279 -2.78 5.71 -18.95
N VAL A 280 -1.74 6.33 -19.45
CA VAL A 280 -0.82 5.86 -20.49
C VAL A 280 -0.51 4.38 -20.22
N ILE A 281 -0.75 3.51 -21.21
CA ILE A 281 -0.40 2.08 -21.12
C ILE A 281 1.13 2.03 -21.04
N GLU A 282 1.66 1.98 -19.83
CA GLU A 282 3.09 1.79 -19.59
C GLU A 282 3.38 0.29 -19.61
N ASP A 283 4.43 -0.07 -20.32
CA ASP A 283 4.86 -1.47 -20.39
C ASP A 283 5.67 -1.82 -19.13
N THR A 284 5.31 -2.92 -18.48
CA THR A 284 5.98 -3.38 -17.26
C THR A 284 6.54 -4.80 -17.42
N THR A 285 7.65 -5.09 -16.74
CA THR A 285 8.21 -6.44 -16.61
C THR A 285 8.60 -6.73 -15.17
N GLU A 286 8.60 -8.00 -14.79
CA GLU A 286 9.08 -8.42 -13.46
C GLU A 286 10.48 -9.05 -13.58
N ILE A 287 11.45 -8.49 -12.85
CA ILE A 287 12.81 -9.03 -12.75
C ILE A 287 13.09 -9.34 -11.28
N LYS A 288 13.40 -10.59 -10.96
CA LYS A 288 13.69 -11.09 -9.60
C LYS A 288 12.61 -10.70 -8.56
N GLY A 289 11.35 -10.63 -8.98
CA GLY A 289 10.22 -10.31 -8.08
C GLY A 289 9.98 -8.82 -7.86
N VAL A 290 10.63 -7.95 -8.65
CA VAL A 290 10.44 -6.50 -8.65
C VAL A 290 9.89 -6.06 -10.00
N THR A 291 8.91 -5.17 -10.00
CA THR A 291 8.34 -4.60 -11.22
C THR A 291 9.19 -3.44 -11.73
N PHE A 292 9.56 -3.48 -13.00
CA PHE A 292 10.20 -2.40 -13.75
C PHE A 292 9.22 -1.84 -14.77
N ARG A 293 9.08 -0.52 -14.81
CA ARG A 293 8.13 0.21 -15.64
C ARG A 293 8.87 1.02 -16.69
N PHE A 294 8.68 0.66 -17.96
CA PHE A 294 9.30 1.37 -19.07
C PHE A 294 8.50 2.62 -19.43
N ILE A 295 9.14 3.79 -19.32
CA ILE A 295 8.50 5.09 -19.51
C ILE A 295 8.36 5.38 -21.00
N ASP A 296 7.14 5.80 -21.44
CA ASP A 296 6.80 6.28 -22.80
C ASP A 296 7.26 5.32 -23.92
N THR A 297 6.77 4.11 -23.87
CA THR A 297 7.02 3.09 -24.89
C THR A 297 6.34 3.40 -26.23
N ALA A 298 5.34 4.29 -26.26
CA ALA A 298 4.63 4.70 -27.47
C ALA A 298 5.57 5.32 -28.53
N GLY A 299 6.51 6.15 -28.11
CA GLY A 299 7.53 6.73 -29.01
C GLY A 299 8.57 5.72 -29.51
N ILE A 300 8.66 4.55 -28.87
CA ILE A 300 9.57 3.46 -29.25
C ILE A 300 8.87 2.50 -30.23
N ARG A 301 7.54 2.35 -30.14
CA ARG A 301 6.73 1.44 -30.99
C ARG A 301 6.37 2.01 -32.36
N HIS A 302 6.27 3.33 -32.47
CA HIS A 302 5.93 4.02 -33.75
C HIS A 302 7.18 4.70 -34.32
N THR A 303 7.90 4.02 -35.19
CA THR A 303 9.00 4.56 -35.99
C THR A 303 8.44 5.13 -37.29
N ASP A 304 8.07 6.41 -37.31
CA ASP A 304 7.89 7.17 -38.52
C ASP A 304 8.80 8.40 -38.55
N ASP A 305 9.55 8.57 -39.65
CA ASP A 305 10.75 9.32 -39.92
C ASP A 305 10.66 10.89 -39.87
N GLN A 306 9.76 11.53 -39.15
CA GLN A 306 9.56 12.97 -39.33
C GLN A 306 9.73 13.89 -38.12
N ILE A 307 10.21 13.44 -36.94
CA ILE A 307 10.31 14.37 -35.79
C ILE A 307 11.62 14.20 -34.99
N GLU A 308 12.76 14.54 -35.60
CA GLU A 308 14.07 14.39 -34.92
C GLU A 308 14.29 15.42 -33.79
N LYS A 309 13.80 16.66 -33.92
CA LYS A 309 13.95 17.71 -32.87
C LYS A 309 12.99 17.56 -31.69
N LEU A 310 11.75 17.15 -31.92
CA LEU A 310 10.78 16.82 -30.86
C LEU A 310 11.16 15.53 -30.10
N GLY A 311 11.92 14.65 -30.74
CA GLY A 311 12.40 13.41 -30.13
C GLY A 311 13.47 13.62 -29.05
N ILE A 312 14.29 14.66 -29.19
CA ILE A 312 15.37 14.97 -28.25
C ILE A 312 14.79 15.55 -26.94
N GLU A 313 13.89 16.54 -27.01
CA GLU A 313 13.26 17.11 -25.83
C GLU A 313 12.46 16.07 -25.02
N ARG A 314 11.73 15.19 -25.73
CA ARG A 314 11.02 14.06 -25.08
C ARG A 314 11.98 13.06 -24.47
N ALA A 315 13.12 12.77 -25.09
CA ALA A 315 14.12 11.89 -24.50
C ALA A 315 14.69 12.47 -23.20
N TYR A 316 14.90 13.77 -23.10
CA TYR A 316 15.33 14.44 -21.88
C TYR A 316 14.27 14.35 -20.76
N GLN A 317 13.01 14.63 -21.08
CA GLN A 317 11.90 14.48 -20.11
C GLN A 317 11.79 13.05 -19.57
N LYS A 318 11.93 12.03 -20.43
CA LYS A 318 11.94 10.62 -20.03
C LYS A 318 13.09 10.28 -19.09
N MET A 319 14.28 10.81 -19.38
CA MET A 319 15.42 10.60 -18.50
C MET A 319 15.19 11.25 -17.13
N ASP A 320 14.48 12.39 -17.05
CA ASP A 320 14.20 13.06 -15.78
C ASP A 320 13.29 12.25 -14.86
N GLU A 321 12.33 11.53 -15.40
CA GLU A 321 11.39 10.68 -14.65
C GLU A 321 11.97 9.30 -14.28
N ALA A 322 13.04 8.87 -14.96
CA ALA A 322 13.63 7.55 -14.78
C ALA A 322 14.58 7.50 -13.59
N ALA A 323 14.55 6.37 -12.87
CA ALA A 323 15.60 5.99 -11.91
C ALA A 323 16.78 5.30 -12.61
N ILE A 324 16.48 4.52 -13.67
CA ILE A 324 17.47 3.80 -14.46
C ILE A 324 17.37 4.23 -15.92
N VAL A 325 18.50 4.53 -16.53
CA VAL A 325 18.59 4.89 -17.95
C VAL A 325 19.36 3.85 -18.70
N LEU A 326 18.72 3.19 -19.66
CA LEU A 326 19.30 2.21 -20.57
C LEU A 326 19.72 2.92 -21.85
N TRP A 327 21.01 3.21 -22.00
CA TRP A 327 21.56 3.85 -23.17
C TRP A 327 21.99 2.84 -24.22
N VAL A 328 21.16 2.67 -25.26
CA VAL A 328 21.38 1.68 -26.32
C VAL A 328 22.23 2.26 -27.42
N VAL A 329 23.34 1.60 -27.71
CA VAL A 329 24.28 1.94 -28.78
C VAL A 329 24.59 0.69 -29.62
N ASP A 330 24.94 0.87 -30.90
CA ASP A 330 25.39 -0.22 -31.79
C ASP A 330 26.80 0.02 -32.33
N GLU A 331 27.41 1.15 -31.98
CA GLU A 331 28.79 1.53 -32.24
C GLU A 331 29.43 2.09 -30.96
N GLN A 332 30.78 2.10 -30.92
CA GLN A 332 31.48 2.66 -29.77
C GLN A 332 31.23 4.18 -29.70
N PRO A 333 30.62 4.71 -28.61
CA PRO A 333 30.40 6.13 -28.47
C PRO A 333 31.72 6.86 -28.29
N ILE A 334 31.78 8.12 -28.76
CA ILE A 334 32.91 9.01 -28.53
C ILE A 334 32.89 9.54 -27.10
N ALA A 335 34.05 9.99 -26.61
CA ALA A 335 34.18 10.49 -25.23
C ALA A 335 33.22 11.65 -24.91
N GLU A 336 32.92 12.50 -25.88
CA GLU A 336 31.97 13.60 -25.74
C GLU A 336 30.53 13.12 -25.50
N GLU A 337 30.09 12.07 -26.22
CA GLU A 337 28.77 11.43 -26.02
C GLU A 337 28.65 10.77 -24.64
N CYS A 338 29.73 10.11 -24.19
CA CYS A 338 29.78 9.52 -22.84
C CYS A 338 29.66 10.60 -21.76
N ALA A 339 30.45 11.68 -21.87
CA ALA A 339 30.42 12.79 -20.90
C ALA A 339 29.06 13.50 -20.88
N GLU A 340 28.40 13.67 -22.03
CA GLU A 340 27.07 14.25 -22.12
C GLU A 340 26.03 13.34 -21.44
N MET A 341 26.05 12.02 -21.71
CA MET A 341 25.12 11.06 -21.09
C MET A 341 25.31 11.00 -19.57
N GLN A 342 26.54 10.96 -19.07
CA GLN A 342 26.83 11.00 -17.64
C GLN A 342 26.30 12.28 -16.99
N ARG A 343 26.44 13.43 -17.65
CA ARG A 343 25.90 14.70 -17.15
C ARG A 343 24.37 14.70 -17.08
N LEU A 344 23.70 14.18 -18.11
CA LEU A 344 22.24 14.12 -18.20
C LEU A 344 21.60 13.12 -17.24
N THR A 345 22.38 12.12 -16.83
CA THR A 345 21.94 11.08 -15.90
C THR A 345 22.52 11.24 -14.49
N GLN A 346 22.97 12.46 -14.14
CA GLN A 346 23.50 12.73 -12.82
C GLN A 346 22.46 12.40 -11.73
N GLY A 347 22.82 11.58 -10.73
CA GLY A 347 21.91 11.10 -9.69
C GLY A 347 21.00 9.95 -10.11
N LYS A 348 21.24 9.34 -11.28
CA LYS A 348 20.49 8.19 -11.81
C LYS A 348 21.47 7.07 -12.18
N HIS A 349 20.95 5.85 -12.30
CA HIS A 349 21.77 4.71 -12.72
C HIS A 349 21.80 4.61 -14.25
N LEU A 350 22.98 4.81 -14.84
CA LEU A 350 23.20 4.72 -16.28
C LEU A 350 23.81 3.35 -16.64
N ILE A 351 23.15 2.60 -17.54
CA ILE A 351 23.64 1.36 -18.11
C ILE A 351 23.82 1.54 -19.61
N ALA A 352 25.04 1.42 -20.12
CA ALA A 352 25.32 1.41 -21.54
C ALA A 352 25.07 0.00 -22.11
N ILE A 353 24.25 -0.08 -23.15
CA ILE A 353 23.91 -1.34 -23.80
C ILE A 353 24.45 -1.36 -25.21
N PHE A 354 25.48 -2.19 -25.43
CA PHE A 354 25.98 -2.49 -26.77
C PHE A 354 25.11 -3.55 -27.42
N ASN A 355 24.30 -3.14 -28.37
CA ASN A 355 23.40 -4.05 -29.09
C ASN A 355 24.01 -4.50 -30.43
N LYS A 356 23.44 -5.55 -31.03
CA LYS A 356 23.80 -6.13 -32.33
C LYS A 356 25.21 -6.79 -32.35
N ILE A 357 25.61 -7.42 -31.25
CA ILE A 357 26.88 -8.18 -31.22
C ILE A 357 26.92 -9.35 -32.22
N ASP A 358 25.76 -9.78 -32.72
CA ASP A 358 25.61 -10.80 -33.76
C ASP A 358 26.04 -10.34 -35.13
N SER A 359 26.05 -9.04 -35.40
CA SER A 359 26.31 -8.51 -36.75
C SER A 359 27.73 -7.96 -36.96
N LYS A 360 28.51 -7.80 -35.89
CA LYS A 360 29.86 -7.22 -35.96
C LYS A 360 30.87 -8.12 -35.26
N ALA A 361 31.94 -8.45 -35.95
CA ALA A 361 33.17 -9.06 -35.38
C ALA A 361 33.95 -7.96 -34.61
N VAL A 362 33.31 -7.30 -33.66
CA VAL A 362 33.95 -6.28 -32.83
C VAL A 362 34.30 -6.92 -31.51
N GLU A 363 35.57 -7.04 -31.18
CA GLU A 363 35.98 -7.32 -29.82
C GLU A 363 35.48 -6.19 -28.92
N PRO A 364 34.73 -6.50 -27.84
CA PRO A 364 34.20 -5.50 -26.95
C PRO A 364 35.36 -4.74 -26.29
N LYS A 365 35.61 -3.51 -26.73
CA LYS A 365 36.49 -2.59 -26.01
C LYS A 365 35.65 -1.91 -24.95
N GLN A 366 36.11 -1.96 -23.71
CA GLN A 366 35.49 -1.19 -22.62
C GLN A 366 35.35 0.29 -23.03
N VAL A 367 34.14 0.85 -22.93
CA VAL A 367 33.84 2.20 -23.40
C VAL A 367 34.45 3.27 -22.51
N ASP A 368 34.40 3.04 -21.23
CA ASP A 368 35.02 3.84 -20.17
C ASP A 368 35.08 2.98 -18.90
N ASN A 369 36.12 3.12 -18.09
CA ASN A 369 36.31 2.27 -16.90
C ASN A 369 35.22 2.51 -15.83
N ASP A 370 34.48 3.64 -15.91
CA ASP A 370 33.47 4.04 -14.93
C ASP A 370 32.03 3.79 -15.40
N LEU A 371 31.79 3.30 -16.65
CA LEU A 371 30.45 3.11 -17.18
C LEU A 371 30.06 1.61 -17.16
N HIS A 372 29.01 1.27 -16.44
CA HIS A 372 28.45 -0.09 -16.44
C HIS A 372 27.96 -0.43 -17.85
N THR A 373 28.62 -1.39 -18.51
CA THR A 373 28.39 -1.72 -19.92
C THR A 373 27.96 -3.18 -20.06
N VAL A 374 26.86 -3.43 -20.80
CA VAL A 374 26.34 -4.76 -21.11
C VAL A 374 26.29 -4.96 -22.62
N TYR A 375 26.82 -6.07 -23.11
CA TYR A 375 26.88 -6.45 -24.54
C TYR A 375 25.79 -7.47 -24.86
N ILE A 376 24.88 -7.15 -25.80
CA ILE A 376 23.73 -7.97 -26.13
C ILE A 376 23.47 -8.12 -27.63
N SER A 377 22.73 -9.18 -28.00
CA SER A 377 21.96 -9.18 -29.23
C SER A 377 20.49 -9.28 -28.87
N ALA A 378 19.76 -8.16 -28.95
CA ALA A 378 18.33 -8.17 -28.75
C ALA A 378 17.60 -9.03 -29.77
N LYS A 379 18.09 -9.13 -31.02
CA LYS A 379 17.53 -9.95 -32.10
C LYS A 379 17.66 -11.45 -31.81
N LEU A 380 18.77 -11.90 -31.31
CA LEU A 380 19.05 -13.31 -31.00
C LEU A 380 18.82 -13.67 -29.52
N LYS A 381 18.31 -12.73 -28.72
CA LYS A 381 18.10 -12.86 -27.28
C LYS A 381 19.36 -13.30 -26.51
N GLN A 382 20.55 -12.88 -26.97
CA GLN A 382 21.84 -13.20 -26.32
C GLN A 382 22.12 -12.20 -25.19
N ASN A 383 22.59 -12.69 -24.06
CA ASN A 383 22.98 -11.92 -22.86
C ASN A 383 21.84 -11.08 -22.24
N ILE A 384 20.57 -11.36 -22.54
CA ILE A 384 19.43 -10.63 -21.94
C ILE A 384 19.38 -10.84 -20.43
N LYS A 385 19.68 -12.05 -19.92
CA LYS A 385 19.74 -12.30 -18.48
C LYS A 385 20.80 -11.45 -17.76
N ALA A 386 21.96 -11.23 -18.37
CA ALA A 386 22.98 -10.35 -17.80
C ALA A 386 22.51 -8.89 -17.76
N LEU A 387 21.72 -8.46 -18.74
CA LEU A 387 21.09 -7.14 -18.73
C LEU A 387 20.01 -7.04 -17.63
N GLU A 388 19.17 -8.06 -17.46
CA GLU A 388 18.17 -8.11 -16.37
C GLU A 388 18.86 -8.05 -15.00
N GLU A 389 19.99 -8.74 -14.82
CA GLU A 389 20.78 -8.66 -13.60
C GLU A 389 21.32 -7.24 -13.37
N ALA A 390 21.89 -6.60 -14.40
CA ALA A 390 22.38 -5.23 -14.31
C ALA A 390 21.26 -4.23 -13.99
N ILE A 391 20.08 -4.39 -14.58
CA ILE A 391 18.89 -3.56 -14.27
C ILE A 391 18.47 -3.76 -12.81
N TYR A 392 18.44 -5.00 -12.32
CA TYR A 392 18.07 -5.29 -10.94
C TYR A 392 19.07 -4.71 -9.94
N GLU A 393 20.38 -4.84 -10.20
CA GLU A 393 21.44 -4.27 -9.36
C GLU A 393 21.37 -2.73 -9.34
N ALA A 394 21.12 -2.10 -10.50
CA ALA A 394 20.96 -0.66 -10.61
C ALA A 394 19.71 -0.11 -9.89
N ALA A 395 18.75 -0.94 -9.55
CA ALA A 395 17.58 -0.50 -8.76
C ALA A 395 17.92 -0.28 -7.28
N ASP A 396 19.09 -0.77 -6.82
CA ASP A 396 19.58 -0.65 -5.43
C ASP A 396 18.53 -1.01 -4.37
N ILE A 397 17.73 -2.04 -4.66
CA ILE A 397 16.68 -2.50 -3.77
C ILE A 397 17.30 -3.46 -2.74
N PRO A 398 17.18 -3.17 -1.44
CA PRO A 398 17.69 -4.04 -0.40
C PRO A 398 17.00 -5.41 -0.43
N GLU A 399 17.67 -6.44 0.09
CA GLU A 399 17.07 -7.76 0.21
C GLU A 399 15.84 -7.71 1.14
N ILE A 400 14.67 -8.02 0.58
CA ILE A 400 13.39 -7.96 1.30
C ILE A 400 13.13 -9.31 1.94
N SER A 401 13.21 -9.35 3.26
CA SER A 401 12.81 -10.47 4.10
C SER A 401 11.33 -10.37 4.51
N GLU A 402 10.80 -11.42 5.14
CA GLU A 402 9.43 -11.40 5.69
C GLU A 402 9.25 -10.44 6.87
N ASN A 403 10.35 -10.02 7.50
CA ASN A 403 10.34 -9.11 8.65
C ASN A 403 10.79 -7.68 8.27
N SER A 404 11.09 -7.44 6.98
CA SER A 404 11.50 -6.10 6.53
C SER A 404 10.35 -5.11 6.71
N VAL A 405 10.64 -3.99 7.35
CA VAL A 405 9.71 -2.85 7.47
C VAL A 405 10.11 -1.80 6.46
N ILE A 406 9.26 -1.60 5.45
CA ILE A 406 9.45 -0.63 4.38
C ILE A 406 8.18 0.21 4.28
N ILE A 407 8.32 1.52 4.26
CA ILE A 407 7.19 2.44 4.19
C ILE A 407 6.71 2.58 2.75
N THR A 408 5.42 2.29 2.51
CA THR A 408 4.79 2.35 1.17
C THR A 408 3.69 3.42 1.08
N SER A 409 3.22 3.92 2.22
CA SER A 409 2.15 4.91 2.34
C SER A 409 2.72 6.31 2.51
N ALA A 410 2.24 7.28 1.69
CA ALA A 410 2.62 8.69 1.83
C ALA A 410 2.19 9.26 3.20
N ARG A 411 1.04 8.82 3.74
CA ARG A 411 0.56 9.20 5.07
C ARG A 411 1.56 8.81 6.17
N HIS A 412 2.09 7.58 6.10
CA HIS A 412 3.10 7.11 7.07
C HIS A 412 4.40 7.90 6.94
N TYR A 413 4.83 8.16 5.70
CA TYR A 413 6.02 8.96 5.42
C TYR A 413 5.90 10.38 5.99
N GLU A 414 4.77 11.06 5.78
CA GLU A 414 4.51 12.40 6.29
C GLU A 414 4.54 12.43 7.83
N ALA A 415 3.84 11.49 8.48
CA ALA A 415 3.83 11.39 9.94
C ALA A 415 5.23 11.11 10.51
N LEU A 416 6.00 10.21 9.88
CA LEU A 416 7.39 9.92 10.29
C LEU A 416 8.31 11.12 10.08
N THR A 417 8.14 11.88 9.00
CA THR A 417 8.92 13.09 8.73
C THR A 417 8.67 14.15 9.81
N HIS A 418 7.42 14.39 10.17
CA HIS A 418 7.09 15.33 11.25
C HIS A 418 7.57 14.84 12.63
N ALA A 419 7.54 13.51 12.86
CA ALA A 419 8.12 12.94 14.08
C ALA A 419 9.65 13.13 14.13
N ASP A 420 10.33 12.99 12.99
CA ASP A 420 11.77 13.21 12.86
C ASP A 420 12.15 14.66 13.11
N GLU A 421 11.42 15.62 12.56
CA GLU A 421 11.60 17.05 12.83
C GLU A 421 11.43 17.37 14.32
N SER A 422 10.45 16.73 14.98
CA SER A 422 10.18 16.95 16.40
C SER A 422 11.30 16.38 17.29
N ILE A 423 11.79 15.17 17.00
CA ILE A 423 12.86 14.58 17.79
C ILE A 423 14.21 15.30 17.58
N LEU A 424 14.45 15.87 16.39
CA LEU A 424 15.61 16.74 16.15
C LEU A 424 15.56 18.00 17.03
N ARG A 425 14.39 18.64 17.16
CA ARG A 425 14.23 19.78 18.10
C ARG A 425 14.46 19.38 19.55
N VAL A 426 14.03 18.16 19.94
CA VAL A 426 14.35 17.60 21.27
C VAL A 426 15.86 17.49 21.49
N ILE A 427 16.61 16.96 20.50
CA ILE A 427 18.07 16.84 20.59
C ILE A 427 18.71 18.22 20.72
N GLU A 428 18.32 19.18 19.88
CA GLU A 428 18.82 20.56 19.95
C GLU A 428 18.50 21.22 21.31
N ALA A 429 17.27 21.05 21.82
CA ALA A 429 16.86 21.61 23.11
C ALA A 429 17.67 21.02 24.27
N LEU A 430 17.98 19.72 24.24
CA LEU A 430 18.87 19.08 25.21
C LEU A 430 20.29 19.61 25.12
N ASP A 431 20.82 19.88 23.92
CA ASP A 431 22.16 20.46 23.71
C ASP A 431 22.26 21.88 24.22
N PHE A 432 21.21 22.69 24.08
CA PHE A 432 21.16 24.05 24.60
C PHE A 432 20.80 24.14 26.09
N GLY A 433 20.54 23.00 26.74
CA GLY A 433 20.17 22.96 28.15
C GLY A 433 18.82 23.64 28.44
N LEU A 434 17.88 23.56 27.51
CA LEU A 434 16.54 24.13 27.68
C LEU A 434 15.76 23.40 28.78
N SER A 435 14.76 24.08 29.33
CA SER A 435 13.90 23.55 30.39
C SER A 435 13.11 22.33 29.95
N GLY A 436 12.84 21.40 30.88
CA GLY A 436 12.17 20.14 30.61
C GLY A 436 10.75 20.28 30.02
N ASP A 437 10.05 21.39 30.33
CA ASP A 437 8.72 21.69 29.77
C ASP A 437 8.74 21.89 28.26
N LEU A 438 9.74 22.62 27.72
CA LEU A 438 9.89 22.81 26.26
C LEU A 438 10.27 21.51 25.56
N VAL A 439 11.16 20.71 26.14
CA VAL A 439 11.53 19.40 25.61
C VAL A 439 10.32 18.43 25.59
N SER A 440 9.51 18.45 26.66
CA SER A 440 8.32 17.60 26.79
C SER A 440 7.25 17.91 25.75
N GLU A 441 7.11 19.16 25.32
CA GLU A 441 6.14 19.54 24.28
C GLU A 441 6.51 18.90 22.91
N ASP A 442 7.77 19.01 22.49
CA ASP A 442 8.23 18.38 21.25
C ASP A 442 8.14 16.83 21.30
N LEU A 443 8.40 16.22 22.47
CA LEU A 443 8.18 14.78 22.66
C LEU A 443 6.71 14.37 22.52
N ARG A 444 5.78 15.18 23.05
CA ARG A 444 4.34 14.94 22.90
C ARG A 444 3.91 15.05 21.43
N ILE A 445 4.44 16.03 20.68
CA ILE A 445 4.18 16.16 19.24
C ILE A 445 4.70 14.91 18.52
N CYS A 446 5.93 14.46 18.80
CA CYS A 446 6.48 13.25 18.21
C CYS A 446 5.62 12.01 18.51
N LEU A 447 5.18 11.83 19.76
CA LEU A 447 4.28 10.75 20.18
C LEU A 447 2.95 10.78 19.42
N HIS A 448 2.40 11.98 19.22
CA HIS A 448 1.15 12.17 18.48
C HIS A 448 1.28 11.72 17.02
N GLN A 449 2.35 12.15 16.34
CA GLN A 449 2.63 11.79 14.96
C GLN A 449 2.78 10.26 14.77
N LEU A 450 3.49 9.58 15.69
CA LEU A 450 3.60 8.12 15.63
C LEU A 450 2.27 7.41 15.94
N ALA A 451 1.45 7.96 16.84
CA ALA A 451 0.14 7.41 17.16
C ALA A 451 -0.84 7.52 15.98
N ASP A 452 -0.77 8.58 15.18
CA ASP A 452 -1.62 8.79 14.00
C ASP A 452 -1.42 7.68 12.94
N ILE A 453 -0.23 7.10 12.86
CA ILE A 453 0.07 6.01 11.92
C ILE A 453 -0.78 4.77 12.23
N THR A 454 -0.86 4.37 13.49
CA THR A 454 -1.57 3.17 13.95
C THR A 454 -3.04 3.41 14.32
N GLY A 455 -3.48 4.68 14.35
CA GLY A 455 -4.82 5.04 14.79
C GLY A 455 -4.98 4.97 16.32
N GLY A 456 -3.89 5.10 17.08
CA GLY A 456 -3.89 5.03 18.54
C GLY A 456 -4.53 6.24 19.26
N GLN A 457 -4.93 7.27 18.51
CA GLN A 457 -5.79 8.36 18.94
C GLN A 457 -7.13 8.30 18.20
N ILE A 458 -8.13 9.08 18.63
CA ILE A 458 -9.43 9.17 17.95
C ILE A 458 -9.18 9.75 16.55
N THR A 459 -9.09 8.87 15.57
CA THR A 459 -8.90 9.26 14.18
C THR A 459 -10.20 9.88 13.66
N PRO A 460 -10.19 11.13 13.13
CA PRO A 460 -11.38 11.76 12.61
C PRO A 460 -12.04 10.91 11.52
N HIS A 461 -13.38 10.88 11.48
CA HIS A 461 -14.17 10.14 10.49
C HIS A 461 -13.80 10.46 9.05
N GLU A 462 -13.46 11.73 8.78
CA GLU A 462 -13.05 12.19 7.46
C GLU A 462 -11.75 11.51 7.02
N VAL A 463 -10.79 11.33 7.93
CA VAL A 463 -9.53 10.64 7.66
C VAL A 463 -9.79 9.16 7.39
N LEU A 464 -10.59 8.49 8.24
CA LEU A 464 -10.99 7.10 8.00
C LEU A 464 -11.73 6.95 6.66
N GLY A 465 -12.67 7.85 6.36
CA GLY A 465 -13.39 7.86 5.10
C GLY A 465 -12.45 7.96 3.88
N ASN A 466 -11.43 8.79 3.95
CA ASN A 466 -10.43 8.94 2.88
C ASN A 466 -9.55 7.69 2.71
N ILE A 467 -9.13 7.07 3.80
CA ILE A 467 -8.34 5.83 3.76
C ILE A 467 -9.14 4.70 3.11
N PHE A 468 -10.38 4.46 3.59
CA PHE A 468 -11.19 3.33 3.14
C PHE A 468 -11.89 3.53 1.80
N LYS A 469 -12.03 4.77 1.31
CA LYS A 469 -12.66 5.10 0.02
C LYS A 469 -12.04 4.36 -1.19
N HIS A 470 -10.76 4.08 -1.13
CA HIS A 470 -10.02 3.43 -2.22
C HIS A 470 -9.98 1.90 -2.11
N PHE A 471 -10.64 1.32 -1.10
CA PHE A 471 -10.75 -0.11 -0.95
C PHE A 471 -11.81 -0.70 -1.87
N CYS A 472 -11.67 -2.00 -2.16
CA CYS A 472 -12.71 -2.73 -2.89
C CYS A 472 -13.95 -2.92 -2.02
N ILE A 473 -15.15 -2.89 -2.64
CA ILE A 473 -16.40 -3.29 -1.99
C ILE A 473 -16.28 -4.77 -1.62
N GLY A 474 -16.65 -5.14 -0.40
CA GLY A 474 -16.53 -6.52 0.08
C GLY A 474 -15.28 -6.82 0.92
N LYS A 475 -14.45 -5.80 1.15
CA LYS A 475 -13.22 -5.86 1.97
C LYS A 475 -13.26 -4.83 3.10
#